data_07f502d8d2cf994d20ed0940d6c652ef
#
_entry.id   07f502d8d2cf994d20ed0940d6c652ef
#
_cell.length_a   1.000
_cell.length_b   1.000
_cell.length_c   1.000
_cell.angle_alpha   90.00
_cell.angle_beta   90.00
_cell.angle_gamma   90.00
#
_symmetry.space_group_name_H-M   'P 1'
#
loop_
_entity.id
_entity.type
_entity.pdbx_description
1 polymer ?
#
loop_
_entity_poly.entity_id
_entity_poly.type
_entity_poly.pdbx_seq_one_letter_code
_entity_poly.pdbx_strand_id
1 'polypeptide(L)'
;MPESKIPVPYKPLAVIAAGTIIMAFAMWLAGHSYIAFWDTQTYIDAGGNILRHGADAIRTPVYPLIVGLCRLLPGETAWVYALVILQLGAFVATVPVIWRVAARLMSARAALLTTGAYAWCPTFVSYAMFVMPDIWCVIGVAVLLAVAQDLAEHGGRKALAWCVVVSIALTLLKPSNIYIAIWWVVIAMALLLRRNRRWWRYLVPAFAMAVILGGYGLLVQRLTGYYTVSVVSDINDLGNAAQRRKLVPELAPDSATADLFRRINAADTVTNLRRRQMAFIGTESLTYAQIHSVMSATKAYDPARWHRGILVRLFESMPSNAFPIHGSDRLKYYTNALHVSFYVVYIVILALFVWLSTARCRHVGACGTRLFRLWALWVLVCGGIATAIIGGFDDYGRLAMGVYPALMLLCGAALAAPSDTEG
;
A
#
# COMPACT_ATOMS: atom_id res chain seq x y z
N MET A 1 8.13 -15.33 -32.68
CA MET A 1 9.46 -15.73 -32.23
C MET A 1 9.31 -16.47 -30.92
N PRO A 2 9.93 -17.66 -30.73
CA PRO A 2 9.91 -18.31 -29.42
C PRO A 2 10.67 -17.44 -28.45
N GLU A 3 10.01 -17.02 -27.37
CA GLU A 3 10.63 -16.24 -26.31
C GLU A 3 11.84 -17.00 -25.77
N SER A 4 13.04 -16.43 -25.90
CA SER A 4 14.21 -16.94 -25.20
C SER A 4 13.90 -16.86 -23.71
N LYS A 5 13.75 -18.01 -23.07
CA LYS A 5 13.57 -18.08 -21.60
C LYS A 5 14.81 -17.46 -20.97
N ILE A 6 14.66 -16.26 -20.41
CA ILE A 6 15.75 -15.61 -19.69
C ILE A 6 16.15 -16.55 -18.53
N PRO A 7 17.39 -17.06 -18.52
CA PRO A 7 17.81 -18.01 -17.48
C PRO A 7 17.76 -17.35 -16.10
N VAL A 8 17.18 -18.04 -15.14
CA VAL A 8 17.08 -17.55 -13.77
C VAL A 8 18.44 -17.66 -13.09
N PRO A 9 19.03 -16.56 -12.62
CA PRO A 9 20.34 -16.56 -11.96
C PRO A 9 20.22 -17.01 -10.49
N TYR A 10 20.01 -18.29 -10.26
CA TYR A 10 19.70 -18.83 -8.93
C TYR A 10 20.73 -18.45 -7.85
N LYS A 11 22.05 -18.50 -8.18
CA LYS A 11 23.10 -18.17 -7.21
C LYS A 11 23.03 -16.71 -6.73
N PRO A 12 23.01 -15.68 -7.61
CA PRO A 12 22.83 -14.30 -7.17
C PRO A 12 21.53 -14.08 -6.40
N LEU A 13 20.41 -14.69 -6.82
CA LEU A 13 19.14 -14.55 -6.12
C LEU A 13 19.16 -15.19 -4.73
N ALA A 14 19.83 -16.32 -4.57
CA ALA A 14 20.03 -16.95 -3.26
C ALA A 14 20.87 -16.05 -2.32
N VAL A 15 21.91 -15.38 -2.84
CA VAL A 15 22.70 -14.40 -2.08
C VAL A 15 21.82 -13.21 -1.64
N ILE A 16 20.99 -12.69 -2.54
CA ILE A 16 20.07 -11.60 -2.23
C ILE A 16 19.08 -12.04 -1.14
N ALA A 17 18.48 -13.22 -1.26
CA ALA A 17 17.56 -13.77 -0.28
C ALA A 17 18.23 -13.98 1.10
N ALA A 18 19.43 -14.54 1.12
CA ALA A 18 20.21 -14.72 2.35
C ALA A 18 20.53 -13.38 3.02
N GLY A 19 20.93 -12.36 2.25
CA GLY A 19 21.16 -11.00 2.75
C GLY A 19 19.92 -10.38 3.41
N THR A 20 18.74 -10.65 2.86
CA THR A 20 17.46 -10.21 3.46
C THR A 20 17.22 -10.83 4.83
N ILE A 21 17.49 -12.15 4.96
CA ILE A 21 17.36 -12.88 6.23
C ILE A 21 18.38 -12.36 7.26
N ILE A 22 19.63 -12.14 6.83
CA ILE A 22 20.68 -11.58 7.69
C ILE A 22 20.30 -10.19 8.18
N MET A 23 19.74 -9.33 7.30
CA MET A 23 19.26 -8.01 7.68
C MET A 23 18.13 -8.09 8.72
N ALA A 24 17.14 -8.97 8.51
CA ALA A 24 16.06 -9.18 9.48
C ALA A 24 16.61 -9.65 10.83
N PHE A 25 17.56 -10.57 10.82
CA PHE A 25 18.23 -11.05 12.04
C PHE A 25 19.00 -9.92 12.76
N ALA A 26 19.72 -9.09 12.00
CA ALA A 26 20.41 -7.93 12.56
C ALA A 26 19.44 -6.91 13.19
N MET A 27 18.29 -6.66 12.56
CA MET A 27 17.23 -5.82 13.12
C MET A 27 16.66 -6.43 14.40
N TRP A 28 16.44 -7.73 14.43
CA TRP A 28 15.98 -8.43 15.62
C TRP A 28 16.98 -8.30 16.77
N LEU A 29 18.28 -8.52 16.52
CA LEU A 29 19.34 -8.32 17.52
C LEU A 29 19.44 -6.86 18.01
N ALA A 30 19.08 -5.89 17.15
CA ALA A 30 19.03 -4.47 17.52
C ALA A 30 17.77 -4.10 18.32
N GLY A 31 16.92 -5.06 18.69
CA GLY A 31 15.73 -4.84 19.50
C GLY A 31 14.52 -4.34 18.71
N HIS A 32 14.39 -4.74 17.44
CA HIS A 32 13.22 -4.39 16.64
C HIS A 32 11.94 -4.96 17.27
N SER A 33 10.90 -4.13 17.39
CA SER A 33 9.60 -4.55 17.93
C SER A 33 8.76 -5.25 16.88
N TYR A 34 7.99 -6.27 17.30
CA TYR A 34 7.00 -6.94 16.45
C TYR A 34 5.60 -6.34 16.57
N ILE A 35 5.38 -5.53 17.59
CA ILE A 35 4.05 -4.97 17.91
C ILE A 35 4.03 -3.50 17.50
N ALA A 36 3.09 -3.16 16.62
CA ALA A 36 2.81 -1.79 16.24
C ALA A 36 1.57 -1.31 16.98
N PHE A 37 1.74 -0.62 18.09
CA PHE A 37 0.70 0.12 18.83
C PHE A 37 -0.77 -0.38 18.62
N TRP A 38 -1.67 0.56 18.46
CA TRP A 38 -3.11 0.38 18.27
C TRP A 38 -3.50 -0.54 17.10
N ASP A 39 -2.77 -0.45 15.99
CA ASP A 39 -3.10 -1.20 14.80
C ASP A 39 -3.01 -2.71 15.00
N THR A 40 -1.96 -3.20 15.67
CA THR A 40 -1.79 -4.64 15.92
C THR A 40 -3.00 -5.21 16.69
N GLN A 41 -3.45 -4.53 17.75
CA GLN A 41 -4.57 -5.00 18.54
C GLN A 41 -5.86 -5.07 17.72
N THR A 42 -6.13 -4.05 16.88
CA THR A 42 -7.32 -4.05 16.03
C THR A 42 -7.34 -5.20 15.02
N TYR A 43 -6.19 -5.67 14.54
CA TYR A 43 -6.12 -6.86 13.68
C TYR A 43 -6.35 -8.16 14.44
N ILE A 44 -5.88 -8.22 15.70
CA ILE A 44 -6.12 -9.37 16.59
C ILE A 44 -7.62 -9.51 16.88
N ASP A 45 -8.27 -8.41 17.24
CA ASP A 45 -9.69 -8.38 17.59
C ASP A 45 -10.57 -8.66 16.39
N ALA A 46 -10.23 -8.09 15.23
CA ALA A 46 -10.95 -8.30 13.99
C ALA A 46 -10.98 -9.77 13.55
N GLY A 47 -9.94 -10.55 13.83
CA GLY A 47 -9.93 -11.99 13.56
C GLY A 47 -11.07 -12.71 14.27
N GLY A 48 -11.30 -12.39 15.55
CA GLY A 48 -12.41 -12.93 16.34
C GLY A 48 -13.79 -12.46 15.85
N ASN A 49 -13.90 -11.18 15.50
CA ASN A 49 -15.14 -10.59 15.00
C ASN A 49 -15.57 -11.19 13.66
N ILE A 50 -14.62 -11.37 12.74
CA ILE A 50 -14.88 -11.97 11.42
C ILE A 50 -15.36 -13.41 11.55
N LEU A 51 -14.77 -14.19 12.45
CA LEU A 51 -15.20 -15.57 12.69
C LEU A 51 -16.60 -15.67 13.30
N ARG A 52 -17.01 -14.67 14.09
CA ARG A 52 -18.33 -14.64 14.77
C ARG A 52 -19.43 -14.02 13.92
N HIS A 53 -19.11 -12.96 13.19
CA HIS A 53 -20.10 -12.10 12.52
C HIS A 53 -19.94 -12.06 10.99
N GLY A 54 -18.94 -12.74 10.43
CA GLY A 54 -18.61 -12.74 8.99
C GLY A 54 -17.91 -11.47 8.51
N ALA A 55 -17.84 -10.42 9.33
CA ALA A 55 -17.19 -9.15 9.02
C ALA A 55 -16.71 -8.45 10.30
N ASP A 56 -15.83 -7.48 10.13
CA ASP A 56 -15.41 -6.52 11.14
C ASP A 56 -15.63 -5.10 10.62
N ALA A 57 -15.99 -4.16 11.49
CA ALA A 57 -16.27 -2.78 11.11
C ALA A 57 -15.01 -2.01 10.70
N ILE A 58 -13.86 -2.33 11.32
CA ILE A 58 -12.60 -1.58 11.18
C ILE A 58 -11.69 -2.22 10.14
N ARG A 59 -11.53 -3.57 10.17
CA ARG A 59 -10.53 -4.30 9.38
C ARG A 59 -11.16 -5.24 8.37
N THR A 60 -10.60 -5.23 7.15
CA THR A 60 -10.97 -6.21 6.11
C THR A 60 -10.35 -7.58 6.39
N PRO A 61 -10.94 -8.70 5.87
CA PRO A 61 -10.79 -10.02 6.47
C PRO A 61 -9.44 -10.71 6.25
N VAL A 62 -8.71 -10.41 5.17
CA VAL A 62 -7.55 -11.26 4.77
C VAL A 62 -6.46 -11.27 5.83
N TYR A 63 -6.01 -10.10 6.30
CA TYR A 63 -4.94 -10.08 7.29
C TYR A 63 -5.37 -10.55 8.69
N PRO A 64 -6.52 -10.13 9.23
CA PRO A 64 -7.04 -10.69 10.48
C PRO A 64 -7.15 -12.21 10.50
N LEU A 65 -7.54 -12.83 9.36
CA LEU A 65 -7.59 -14.29 9.25
C LEU A 65 -6.19 -14.92 9.27
N ILE A 66 -5.18 -14.31 8.64
CA ILE A 66 -3.79 -14.77 8.73
C ILE A 66 -3.31 -14.72 10.19
N VAL A 67 -3.56 -13.61 10.89
CA VAL A 67 -3.25 -13.45 12.32
C VAL A 67 -3.99 -14.51 13.14
N GLY A 68 -5.28 -14.70 12.89
CA GLY A 68 -6.11 -15.70 13.58
C GLY A 68 -5.59 -17.12 13.42
N LEU A 69 -5.17 -17.51 12.21
CA LEU A 69 -4.54 -18.80 11.95
C LEU A 69 -3.24 -19.00 12.73
N CYS A 70 -2.38 -17.98 12.77
CA CYS A 70 -1.14 -18.07 13.57
C CYS A 70 -1.46 -18.20 15.07
N ARG A 71 -2.52 -17.56 15.56
CA ARG A 71 -2.95 -17.63 16.97
C ARG A 71 -3.52 -18.97 17.40
N LEU A 72 -3.74 -19.91 16.48
CA LEU A 72 -4.05 -21.29 16.83
C LEU A 72 -2.84 -22.04 17.42
N LEU A 73 -1.63 -21.50 17.26
CA LEU A 73 -0.44 -22.07 17.88
C LEU A 73 -0.46 -21.84 19.40
N PRO A 74 -0.08 -22.85 20.21
CA PRO A 74 -0.05 -22.73 21.66
C PRO A 74 1.06 -21.78 22.11
N GLY A 75 0.75 -20.94 23.12
CA GLY A 75 1.69 -20.01 23.76
C GLY A 75 1.44 -18.55 23.39
N GLU A 76 1.73 -17.66 24.35
CA GLU A 76 1.41 -16.22 24.24
C GLU A 76 2.22 -15.50 23.16
N THR A 77 3.42 -15.95 22.84
CA THR A 77 4.35 -15.31 21.89
C THR A 77 4.59 -16.13 20.63
N ALA A 78 4.33 -17.44 20.64
CA ALA A 78 4.64 -18.35 19.53
C ALA A 78 3.98 -17.93 18.22
N TRP A 79 2.73 -17.45 18.28
CA TRP A 79 1.99 -16.97 17.12
C TRP A 79 2.63 -15.75 16.46
N VAL A 80 3.26 -14.84 17.25
CA VAL A 80 3.95 -13.65 16.72
C VAL A 80 5.16 -14.08 15.89
N TYR A 81 5.97 -15.00 16.44
CA TYR A 81 7.13 -15.53 15.70
C TYR A 81 6.71 -16.29 14.45
N ALA A 82 5.65 -17.10 14.54
CA ALA A 82 5.12 -17.81 13.38
C ALA A 82 4.66 -16.84 12.26
N LEU A 83 3.96 -15.79 12.64
CA LEU A 83 3.50 -14.76 11.70
C LEU A 83 4.69 -14.01 11.07
N VAL A 84 5.69 -13.63 11.87
CA VAL A 84 6.91 -12.96 11.37
C VAL A 84 7.69 -13.86 10.42
N ILE A 85 7.87 -15.14 10.76
CA ILE A 85 8.53 -16.12 9.88
C ILE A 85 7.74 -16.28 8.57
N LEU A 86 6.42 -16.37 8.65
CA LEU A 86 5.55 -16.47 7.49
C LEU A 86 5.67 -15.22 6.60
N GLN A 87 5.63 -14.02 7.17
CA GLN A 87 5.75 -12.76 6.45
C GLN A 87 7.12 -12.62 5.79
N LEU A 88 8.19 -12.86 6.54
CA LEU A 88 9.55 -12.79 6.02
C LEU A 88 9.79 -13.84 4.94
N GLY A 89 9.34 -15.08 5.15
CA GLY A 89 9.42 -16.16 4.16
C GLY A 89 8.68 -15.82 2.87
N ALA A 90 7.45 -15.31 2.99
CA ALA A 90 6.65 -14.86 1.85
C ALA A 90 7.32 -13.69 1.11
N PHE A 91 7.90 -12.73 1.84
CA PHE A 91 8.63 -11.62 1.25
C PHE A 91 9.87 -12.10 0.48
N VAL A 92 10.69 -12.95 1.09
CA VAL A 92 11.87 -13.57 0.43
C VAL A 92 11.47 -14.36 -0.81
N ALA A 93 10.34 -15.06 -0.78
CA ALA A 93 9.82 -15.80 -1.94
C ALA A 93 9.46 -14.87 -3.13
N THR A 94 9.25 -13.56 -2.91
CA THR A 94 9.02 -12.61 -4.00
C THR A 94 10.30 -12.16 -4.70
N VAL A 95 11.49 -12.44 -4.18
CA VAL A 95 12.77 -12.07 -4.80
C VAL A 95 12.88 -12.57 -6.25
N PRO A 96 12.69 -13.88 -6.54
CA PRO A 96 12.69 -14.35 -7.92
C PRO A 96 11.53 -13.82 -8.76
N VAL A 97 10.40 -13.44 -8.13
CA VAL A 97 9.25 -12.84 -8.82
C VAL A 97 9.60 -11.45 -9.33
N ILE A 98 10.14 -10.59 -8.48
CA ILE A 98 10.59 -9.24 -8.86
C ILE A 98 11.69 -9.31 -9.90
N TRP A 99 12.65 -10.23 -9.75
CA TRP A 99 13.69 -10.41 -10.77
C TRP A 99 13.09 -10.74 -12.15
N ARG A 100 12.12 -11.65 -12.23
CA ARG A 100 11.47 -11.98 -13.51
C ARG A 100 10.78 -10.77 -14.15
N VAL A 101 10.10 -9.95 -13.35
CA VAL A 101 9.45 -8.73 -13.84
C VAL A 101 10.50 -7.72 -14.31
N ALA A 102 11.56 -7.51 -13.51
CA ALA A 102 12.65 -6.60 -13.83
C ALA A 102 13.42 -7.00 -15.10
N ALA A 103 13.76 -8.29 -15.25
CA ALA A 103 14.51 -8.81 -16.39
C ALA A 103 13.79 -8.62 -17.74
N ARG A 104 12.49 -8.40 -17.73
CA ARG A 104 11.69 -8.07 -18.92
C ARG A 104 11.59 -6.57 -19.23
N LEU A 105 12.07 -5.74 -18.31
CA LEU A 105 12.05 -4.28 -18.43
C LEU A 105 13.44 -3.68 -18.65
N MET A 106 14.49 -4.38 -18.23
CA MET A 106 15.86 -3.88 -18.22
C MET A 106 16.87 -5.02 -18.40
N SER A 107 18.16 -4.69 -18.58
CA SER A 107 19.24 -5.67 -18.69
C SER A 107 19.33 -6.57 -17.46
N ALA A 108 19.86 -7.79 -17.59
CA ALA A 108 19.95 -8.75 -16.50
C ALA A 108 20.73 -8.21 -15.28
N ARG A 109 21.79 -7.41 -15.51
CA ARG A 109 22.55 -6.77 -14.45
C ARG A 109 21.72 -5.72 -13.70
N ALA A 110 21.02 -4.85 -14.42
CA ALA A 110 20.14 -3.84 -13.82
C ALA A 110 18.97 -4.51 -13.07
N ALA A 111 18.42 -5.60 -13.61
CA ALA A 111 17.37 -6.39 -12.96
C ALA A 111 17.86 -6.98 -11.63
N LEU A 112 19.07 -7.51 -11.55
CA LEU A 112 19.67 -8.00 -10.30
C LEU A 112 19.86 -6.89 -9.28
N LEU A 113 20.38 -5.73 -9.70
CA LEU A 113 20.56 -4.58 -8.81
C LEU A 113 19.22 -4.06 -8.28
N THR A 114 18.21 -3.95 -9.13
CA THR A 114 16.86 -3.55 -8.74
C THR A 114 16.23 -4.57 -7.78
N THR A 115 16.44 -5.86 -8.03
CA THR A 115 15.98 -6.94 -7.14
C THR A 115 16.68 -6.88 -5.78
N GLY A 116 17.99 -6.61 -5.76
CA GLY A 116 18.75 -6.39 -4.52
C GLY A 116 18.24 -5.17 -3.76
N ALA A 117 18.02 -4.04 -4.43
CA ALA A 117 17.46 -2.85 -3.80
C ALA A 117 16.06 -3.10 -3.20
N TYR A 118 15.21 -3.87 -3.88
CA TYR A 118 13.91 -4.30 -3.37
C TYR A 118 14.06 -5.19 -2.12
N ALA A 119 14.85 -6.24 -2.20
CA ALA A 119 14.99 -7.24 -1.15
C ALA A 119 15.69 -6.70 0.11
N TRP A 120 16.64 -5.80 -0.08
CA TRP A 120 17.41 -5.15 1.01
C TRP A 120 16.86 -3.78 1.39
N CYS A 121 15.64 -3.44 0.98
CA CYS A 121 14.98 -2.26 1.46
C CYS A 121 14.68 -2.39 2.96
N PRO A 122 15.30 -1.56 3.83
CA PRO A 122 15.14 -1.70 5.27
C PRO A 122 13.69 -1.55 5.72
N THR A 123 12.91 -0.71 5.02
CA THR A 123 11.48 -0.54 5.27
C THR A 123 10.74 -1.86 5.08
N PHE A 124 10.95 -2.58 3.98
CA PHE A 124 10.24 -3.83 3.73
C PHE A 124 10.61 -4.91 4.73
N VAL A 125 11.91 -5.04 5.03
CA VAL A 125 12.39 -6.01 6.02
C VAL A 125 11.82 -5.69 7.41
N SER A 126 11.80 -4.41 7.81
CA SER A 126 11.18 -3.96 9.05
C SER A 126 9.70 -4.34 9.12
N TYR A 127 8.92 -4.03 8.08
CA TYR A 127 7.49 -4.37 8.02
C TYR A 127 7.22 -5.87 7.90
N ALA A 128 8.14 -6.67 7.36
CA ALA A 128 8.05 -8.12 7.40
C ALA A 128 8.15 -8.67 8.83
N MET A 129 8.71 -7.90 9.76
CA MET A 129 8.85 -8.25 11.17
C MET A 129 7.74 -7.67 12.06
N PHE A 130 6.85 -6.84 11.51
CA PHE A 130 5.72 -6.26 12.24
C PHE A 130 4.44 -7.07 12.07
N VAL A 131 3.62 -7.09 13.12
CA VAL A 131 2.24 -7.62 13.06
C VAL A 131 1.33 -6.58 12.38
N MET A 132 1.54 -6.41 11.05
CA MET A 132 0.88 -5.42 10.20
C MET A 132 0.68 -5.97 8.77
N PRO A 133 -0.37 -5.54 8.04
CA PRO A 133 -0.65 -6.02 6.69
C PRO A 133 0.25 -5.42 5.61
N ASP A 134 1.06 -4.42 5.93
CA ASP A 134 1.73 -3.57 4.96
C ASP A 134 2.71 -4.35 4.08
N ILE A 135 3.46 -5.30 4.66
CA ILE A 135 4.35 -6.16 3.88
C ILE A 135 3.59 -7.08 2.92
N TRP A 136 2.38 -7.51 3.29
CA TRP A 136 1.54 -8.30 2.40
C TRP A 136 1.04 -7.49 1.20
N CYS A 137 0.87 -6.15 1.35
CA CYS A 137 0.60 -5.27 0.21
C CYS A 137 1.79 -5.25 -0.76
N VAL A 138 3.02 -5.18 -0.26
CA VAL A 138 4.26 -5.25 -1.06
C VAL A 138 4.37 -6.59 -1.79
N ILE A 139 4.19 -7.71 -1.06
CA ILE A 139 4.21 -9.08 -1.60
C ILE A 139 3.12 -9.23 -2.69
N GLY A 140 1.90 -8.83 -2.36
CA GLY A 140 0.76 -8.96 -3.27
C GLY A 140 0.92 -8.14 -4.54
N VAL A 141 1.44 -6.90 -4.46
CA VAL A 141 1.72 -6.09 -5.66
C VAL A 141 2.85 -6.69 -6.48
N ALA A 142 3.91 -7.22 -5.87
CA ALA A 142 4.97 -7.93 -6.59
C ALA A 142 4.40 -9.13 -7.40
N VAL A 143 3.53 -9.92 -6.78
CA VAL A 143 2.83 -11.05 -7.45
C VAL A 143 1.88 -10.53 -8.52
N LEU A 144 1.10 -9.46 -8.23
CA LEU A 144 0.18 -8.84 -9.19
C LEU A 144 0.90 -8.41 -10.47
N LEU A 145 2.06 -7.77 -10.34
CA LEU A 145 2.87 -7.33 -11.47
C LEU A 145 3.32 -8.53 -12.34
N ALA A 146 3.74 -9.62 -11.71
CA ALA A 146 4.13 -10.82 -12.43
C ALA A 146 2.96 -11.46 -13.19
N VAL A 147 1.81 -11.65 -12.54
CA VAL A 147 0.64 -12.27 -13.20
C VAL A 147 0.00 -11.34 -14.23
N ALA A 148 0.03 -10.02 -14.02
CA ALA A 148 -0.41 -9.04 -15.02
C ALA A 148 0.48 -9.05 -16.26
N GLN A 149 1.78 -9.22 -16.08
CA GLN A 149 2.73 -9.38 -17.16
C GLN A 149 2.47 -10.69 -17.94
N ASP A 150 2.25 -11.80 -17.23
CA ASP A 150 1.88 -13.07 -17.87
C ASP A 150 0.55 -12.97 -18.63
N LEU A 151 -0.43 -12.22 -18.10
CA LEU A 151 -1.68 -11.93 -18.79
C LEU A 151 -1.43 -11.12 -20.08
N ALA A 152 -0.56 -10.14 -20.04
CA ALA A 152 -0.23 -9.31 -21.19
C ALA A 152 0.50 -10.10 -22.29
N GLU A 153 1.39 -11.00 -21.92
CA GLU A 153 2.21 -11.79 -22.84
C GLU A 153 1.44 -13.00 -23.42
N HIS A 154 0.84 -13.79 -22.57
CA HIS A 154 0.22 -15.07 -22.96
C HIS A 154 -1.30 -14.99 -23.09
N GLY A 155 -1.95 -14.05 -22.40
CA GLY A 155 -3.40 -13.87 -22.48
C GLY A 155 -4.22 -15.06 -21.99
N GLY A 156 -3.63 -15.97 -21.22
CA GLY A 156 -4.25 -17.23 -20.78
C GLY A 156 -5.33 -17.04 -19.69
N ARG A 157 -6.30 -17.97 -19.63
CA ARG A 157 -7.34 -17.99 -18.58
C ARG A 157 -6.75 -18.11 -17.17
N LYS A 158 -5.67 -18.87 -17.01
CA LYS A 158 -4.97 -19.06 -15.73
C LYS A 158 -4.36 -17.75 -15.22
N ALA A 159 -3.70 -16.98 -16.09
CA ALA A 159 -3.15 -15.68 -15.73
C ALA A 159 -4.26 -14.70 -15.35
N LEU A 160 -5.37 -14.68 -16.10
CA LEU A 160 -6.53 -13.86 -15.77
C LEU A 160 -7.12 -14.23 -14.39
N ALA A 161 -7.28 -15.53 -14.11
CA ALA A 161 -7.79 -16.00 -12.82
C ALA A 161 -6.87 -15.54 -11.66
N TRP A 162 -5.55 -15.64 -11.81
CA TRP A 162 -4.61 -15.14 -10.82
C TRP A 162 -4.65 -13.62 -10.66
N CYS A 163 -4.83 -12.85 -11.75
CA CYS A 163 -5.04 -11.41 -11.64
C CYS A 163 -6.28 -11.08 -10.80
N VAL A 164 -7.38 -11.79 -11.00
CA VAL A 164 -8.62 -11.64 -10.22
C VAL A 164 -8.37 -11.97 -8.74
N VAL A 165 -7.82 -13.16 -8.46
CA VAL A 165 -7.59 -13.63 -7.08
C VAL A 165 -6.67 -12.68 -6.31
N VAL A 166 -5.53 -12.30 -6.90
CA VAL A 166 -4.56 -11.41 -6.25
C VAL A 166 -5.13 -10.01 -6.04
N SER A 167 -5.89 -9.48 -7.01
CA SER A 167 -6.52 -8.17 -6.88
C SER A 167 -7.58 -8.14 -5.76
N ILE A 168 -8.43 -9.16 -5.68
CA ILE A 168 -9.41 -9.31 -4.58
C ILE A 168 -8.68 -9.45 -3.24
N ALA A 169 -7.69 -10.33 -3.15
CA ALA A 169 -6.92 -10.55 -1.93
C ALA A 169 -6.27 -9.25 -1.42
N LEU A 170 -5.66 -8.47 -2.32
CA LEU A 170 -5.04 -7.17 -1.98
C LEU A 170 -6.06 -6.17 -1.44
N THR A 171 -7.25 -6.11 -2.02
CA THR A 171 -8.28 -5.17 -1.60
C THR A 171 -8.92 -5.57 -0.27
N LEU A 172 -9.15 -6.87 -0.07
CA LEU A 172 -9.61 -7.41 1.21
C LEU A 172 -8.49 -7.51 2.26
N LEU A 173 -7.24 -7.33 1.88
CA LEU A 173 -6.10 -7.15 2.79
C LEU A 173 -6.11 -5.74 3.40
N LYS A 174 -6.35 -4.73 2.56
CA LYS A 174 -6.36 -3.32 2.96
C LYS A 174 -7.22 -2.51 1.98
N PRO A 175 -8.29 -1.83 2.43
CA PRO A 175 -9.20 -1.08 1.54
C PRO A 175 -8.50 -0.01 0.70
N SER A 176 -7.39 0.55 1.20
CA SER A 176 -6.60 1.53 0.44
C SER A 176 -6.05 0.98 -0.88
N ASN A 177 -6.02 -0.34 -1.08
CA ASN A 177 -5.61 -0.96 -2.34
C ASN A 177 -6.67 -0.84 -3.47
N ILE A 178 -7.76 -0.10 -3.26
CA ILE A 178 -8.79 0.18 -4.29
C ILE A 178 -8.19 0.81 -5.57
N TYR A 179 -7.04 1.48 -5.49
CA TYR A 179 -6.34 2.02 -6.65
C TYR A 179 -6.01 0.94 -7.71
N ILE A 180 -5.94 -0.33 -7.30
CA ILE A 180 -5.71 -1.47 -8.21
C ILE A 180 -6.90 -1.64 -9.18
N ALA A 181 -8.13 -1.42 -8.72
CA ALA A 181 -9.29 -1.45 -9.61
C ALA A 181 -9.24 -0.32 -10.64
N ILE A 182 -8.88 0.89 -10.21
CA ILE A 182 -8.68 2.04 -11.09
C ILE A 182 -7.56 1.74 -12.10
N TRP A 183 -6.46 1.18 -11.64
CA TRP A 183 -5.34 0.77 -12.50
C TRP A 183 -5.79 -0.18 -13.62
N TRP A 184 -6.57 -1.23 -13.30
CA TRP A 184 -7.11 -2.15 -14.28
C TRP A 184 -8.00 -1.47 -15.31
N VAL A 185 -8.89 -0.56 -14.86
CA VAL A 185 -9.77 0.21 -15.76
C VAL A 185 -8.94 1.09 -16.69
N VAL A 186 -7.94 1.80 -16.17
CA VAL A 186 -7.07 2.68 -16.99
C VAL A 186 -6.29 1.88 -18.03
N ILE A 187 -5.77 0.70 -17.67
CA ILE A 187 -5.10 -0.20 -18.64
C ILE A 187 -6.08 -0.67 -19.70
N ALA A 188 -7.29 -1.10 -19.31
CA ALA A 188 -8.31 -1.53 -20.25
C ALA A 188 -8.68 -0.44 -21.25
N MET A 189 -8.88 0.79 -20.77
CA MET A 189 -9.16 1.96 -21.61
C MET A 189 -7.99 2.28 -22.56
N ALA A 190 -6.76 2.23 -22.11
CA ALA A 190 -5.60 2.45 -22.95
C ALA A 190 -5.47 1.37 -24.04
N LEU A 191 -5.79 0.11 -23.72
CA LEU A 191 -5.80 -0.98 -24.69
C LEU A 191 -6.98 -0.88 -25.68
N LEU A 192 -8.14 -0.39 -25.22
CA LEU A 192 -9.28 -0.10 -26.10
C LEU A 192 -8.91 0.98 -27.12
N LEU A 193 -8.31 2.08 -26.69
CA LEU A 193 -7.84 3.17 -27.56
C LEU A 193 -6.79 2.68 -28.57
N ARG A 194 -5.99 1.66 -28.22
CA ARG A 194 -5.05 0.98 -29.12
C ARG A 194 -5.73 -0.10 -29.99
N ARG A 195 -7.05 -0.19 -29.97
CA ARG A 195 -7.84 -1.18 -30.71
C ARG A 195 -7.46 -2.62 -30.41
N ASN A 196 -6.94 -2.90 -29.21
CA ASN A 196 -6.63 -4.26 -28.78
C ASN A 196 -7.93 -5.02 -28.46
N ARG A 197 -8.24 -6.07 -29.22
CA ARG A 197 -9.49 -6.86 -29.08
C ARG A 197 -9.64 -7.53 -27.70
N ARG A 198 -8.56 -7.64 -26.91
CA ARG A 198 -8.56 -8.33 -25.59
C ARG A 198 -8.68 -7.35 -24.41
N TRP A 199 -8.92 -6.04 -24.65
CA TRP A 199 -9.00 -5.01 -23.63
C TRP A 199 -9.96 -5.35 -22.48
N TRP A 200 -11.08 -5.97 -22.76
CA TRP A 200 -12.13 -6.33 -21.78
C TRP A 200 -11.61 -7.28 -20.68
N ARG A 201 -10.58 -8.11 -20.95
CA ARG A 201 -9.99 -9.01 -19.95
C ARG A 201 -9.40 -8.25 -18.78
N TYR A 202 -8.95 -7.04 -19.00
CA TYR A 202 -8.40 -6.17 -17.95
C TYR A 202 -9.49 -5.49 -17.11
N LEU A 203 -10.75 -5.49 -17.55
CA LEU A 203 -11.88 -5.06 -16.71
C LEU A 203 -12.36 -6.17 -15.75
N VAL A 204 -12.08 -7.44 -16.04
CA VAL A 204 -12.55 -8.56 -15.22
C VAL A 204 -12.06 -8.46 -13.77
N PRO A 205 -10.76 -8.21 -13.48
CA PRO A 205 -10.31 -8.04 -12.10
C PRO A 205 -10.98 -6.85 -11.41
N ALA A 206 -11.12 -5.70 -12.08
CA ALA A 206 -11.78 -4.51 -11.52
C ALA A 206 -13.25 -4.79 -11.18
N PHE A 207 -13.98 -5.44 -12.08
CA PHE A 207 -15.36 -5.84 -11.85
C PHE A 207 -15.50 -6.82 -10.68
N ALA A 208 -14.64 -7.84 -10.62
CA ALA A 208 -14.63 -8.80 -9.52
C ALA A 208 -14.34 -8.15 -8.18
N MET A 209 -13.38 -7.20 -8.14
CA MET A 209 -13.13 -6.39 -6.95
C MET A 209 -14.37 -5.59 -6.52
N ALA A 210 -15.04 -4.92 -7.47
CA ALA A 210 -16.24 -4.13 -7.19
C ALA A 210 -17.37 -5.00 -6.61
N VAL A 211 -17.61 -6.18 -7.16
CA VAL A 211 -18.62 -7.12 -6.67
C VAL A 211 -18.29 -7.61 -5.26
N ILE A 212 -17.06 -8.02 -5.01
CA ILE A 212 -16.64 -8.55 -3.71
C ILE A 212 -16.64 -7.45 -2.64
N LEU A 213 -16.12 -6.26 -2.96
CA LEU A 213 -16.17 -5.13 -2.04
C LEU A 213 -17.60 -4.67 -1.77
N GLY A 214 -18.44 -4.65 -2.81
CA GLY A 214 -19.85 -4.34 -2.68
C GLY A 214 -20.56 -5.29 -1.72
N GLY A 215 -20.36 -6.60 -1.91
CA GLY A 215 -20.89 -7.64 -1.00
C GLY A 215 -20.35 -7.51 0.43
N TYR A 216 -19.05 -7.29 0.58
CA TYR A 216 -18.44 -7.08 1.90
C TYR A 216 -18.97 -5.81 2.58
N GLY A 217 -19.14 -4.71 1.83
CA GLY A 217 -19.74 -3.46 2.33
C GLY A 217 -21.17 -3.65 2.87
N LEU A 218 -21.98 -4.54 2.27
CA LEU A 218 -23.30 -4.90 2.80
C LEU A 218 -23.23 -5.67 4.13
N LEU A 219 -22.19 -6.49 4.33
CA LEU A 219 -21.97 -7.14 5.62
C LEU A 219 -21.56 -6.13 6.69
N VAL A 220 -20.64 -5.21 6.37
CA VAL A 220 -20.21 -4.15 7.29
C VAL A 220 -21.34 -3.20 7.62
N GLN A 221 -22.25 -2.90 6.67
CA GLN A 221 -23.44 -2.08 6.90
C GLN A 221 -24.33 -2.63 8.03
N ARG A 222 -24.42 -3.95 8.17
CA ARG A 222 -25.18 -4.56 9.29
C ARG A 222 -24.58 -4.27 10.66
N LEU A 223 -23.27 -4.03 10.71
CA LEU A 223 -22.53 -3.75 11.95
C LEU A 223 -22.48 -2.26 12.27
N THR A 224 -22.53 -1.39 11.27
CA THR A 224 -22.26 0.05 11.41
C THR A 224 -23.48 0.94 11.20
N GLY A 225 -24.54 0.39 10.61
CA GLY A 225 -25.75 1.15 10.27
C GLY A 225 -25.67 1.94 8.95
N TYR A 226 -24.53 1.97 8.27
CA TYR A 226 -24.36 2.61 6.97
C TYR A 226 -23.42 1.81 6.06
N TYR A 227 -23.57 2.00 4.75
CA TYR A 227 -22.77 1.27 3.77
C TYR A 227 -21.33 1.74 3.74
N THR A 228 -20.40 0.87 4.11
CA THR A 228 -18.95 1.10 4.03
C THR A 228 -18.21 -0.23 3.96
N VAL A 229 -17.02 -0.25 3.41
CA VAL A 229 -16.10 -1.40 3.46
C VAL A 229 -15.30 -1.42 4.76
N SER A 230 -15.10 -0.25 5.37
CA SER A 230 -14.39 -0.09 6.63
C SER A 230 -14.62 1.33 7.17
N VAL A 231 -14.85 1.43 8.47
CA VAL A 231 -15.00 2.72 9.16
C VAL A 231 -13.66 3.47 9.36
N VAL A 232 -12.53 2.84 8.99
CA VAL A 232 -11.19 3.45 9.13
C VAL A 232 -11.09 4.78 8.39
N SER A 233 -11.81 4.95 7.27
CA SER A 233 -11.83 6.23 6.55
C SER A 233 -12.39 7.36 7.42
N ASP A 234 -13.49 7.12 8.12
CA ASP A 234 -14.14 8.12 8.97
C ASP A 234 -13.32 8.39 10.23
N ILE A 235 -12.69 7.35 10.80
CA ILE A 235 -11.75 7.47 11.92
C ILE A 235 -10.53 8.30 11.49
N ASN A 236 -9.99 8.05 10.30
CA ASN A 236 -8.89 8.83 9.74
C ASN A 236 -9.29 10.29 9.49
N ASP A 237 -10.50 10.51 8.98
CA ASP A 237 -11.04 11.86 8.77
C ASP A 237 -11.20 12.63 10.08
N LEU A 238 -11.70 11.97 11.13
CA LEU A 238 -11.78 12.54 12.48
C LEU A 238 -10.39 12.92 13.00
N GLY A 239 -9.42 12.01 12.89
CA GLY A 239 -8.03 12.25 13.28
C GLY A 239 -7.41 13.44 12.51
N ASN A 240 -7.63 13.50 11.19
CA ASN A 240 -7.17 14.59 10.33
C ASN A 240 -7.82 15.94 10.71
N ALA A 241 -9.12 15.95 10.93
CA ALA A 241 -9.85 17.15 11.33
C ALA A 241 -9.35 17.67 12.70
N ALA A 242 -9.11 16.77 13.66
CA ALA A 242 -8.60 17.12 14.96
C ALA A 242 -7.17 17.69 14.91
N GLN A 243 -6.26 17.01 14.21
CA GLN A 243 -4.87 17.46 14.05
C GLN A 243 -4.77 18.84 13.45
N ARG A 244 -5.64 19.13 12.47
CA ARG A 244 -5.58 20.35 11.65
C ARG A 244 -6.57 21.42 12.07
N ARG A 245 -7.20 21.27 13.24
CA ARG A 245 -8.21 22.21 13.77
C ARG A 245 -9.37 22.46 12.80
N LYS A 246 -9.84 21.40 12.14
CA LYS A 246 -10.92 21.47 11.13
C LYS A 246 -12.26 20.95 11.66
N LEU A 247 -12.34 20.57 12.94
CA LEU A 247 -13.60 20.15 13.54
C LEU A 247 -14.58 21.33 13.55
N VAL A 248 -15.83 21.08 13.19
CA VAL A 248 -16.90 22.08 13.10
C VAL A 248 -17.88 21.82 14.26
N PRO A 249 -17.85 22.63 15.35
CA PRO A 249 -18.68 22.38 16.53
C PRO A 249 -20.18 22.40 16.25
N GLU A 250 -20.60 23.20 15.28
CA GLU A 250 -22.01 23.38 14.86
C GLU A 250 -22.60 22.11 14.21
N LEU A 251 -21.74 21.21 13.74
CA LEU A 251 -22.12 19.94 13.10
C LEU A 251 -22.04 18.75 14.07
N ALA A 252 -21.70 18.99 15.33
CA ALA A 252 -21.65 17.93 16.35
C ALA A 252 -23.06 17.40 16.66
N PRO A 253 -23.21 16.09 16.97
CA PRO A 253 -24.51 15.48 17.22
C PRO A 253 -25.15 15.92 18.55
N ASP A 254 -24.35 16.44 19.46
CA ASP A 254 -24.77 16.92 20.79
C ASP A 254 -23.85 18.03 21.31
N SER A 255 -24.28 18.69 22.39
CA SER A 255 -23.57 19.80 23.00
C SER A 255 -22.21 19.40 23.59
N ALA A 256 -22.10 18.19 24.16
CA ALA A 256 -20.86 17.70 24.75
C ALA A 256 -19.78 17.48 23.69
N THR A 257 -20.16 16.91 22.54
CA THR A 257 -19.29 16.73 21.38
C THR A 257 -18.92 18.09 20.75
N ALA A 258 -19.86 19.05 20.70
CA ALA A 258 -19.57 20.40 20.23
C ALA A 258 -18.52 21.10 21.12
N ASP A 259 -18.64 20.99 22.45
CA ASP A 259 -17.66 21.52 23.39
C ASP A 259 -16.30 20.82 23.27
N LEU A 260 -16.30 19.52 23.07
CA LEU A 260 -15.07 18.76 22.77
C LEU A 260 -14.37 19.31 21.53
N PHE A 261 -15.11 19.54 20.41
CA PHE A 261 -14.54 20.07 19.19
C PHE A 261 -13.95 21.50 19.37
N ARG A 262 -14.63 22.36 20.12
CA ARG A 262 -14.11 23.68 20.49
C ARG A 262 -12.81 23.58 21.26
N ARG A 263 -12.75 22.72 22.29
CA ARG A 263 -11.52 22.47 23.10
C ARG A 263 -10.36 21.95 22.25
N ILE A 264 -10.61 20.98 21.34
CA ILE A 264 -9.58 20.44 20.46
C ILE A 264 -9.05 21.53 19.52
N ASN A 265 -9.94 22.32 18.92
CA ASN A 265 -9.53 23.40 18.01
C ASN A 265 -8.78 24.52 18.70
N ALA A 266 -9.13 24.84 19.95
CA ALA A 266 -8.50 25.88 20.77
C ALA A 266 -7.14 25.45 21.39
N ALA A 267 -6.81 24.17 21.39
CA ALA A 267 -5.62 23.66 22.07
C ALA A 267 -4.31 24.06 21.35
N ASP A 268 -3.72 25.18 21.76
CA ASP A 268 -2.51 25.76 21.11
C ASP A 268 -1.20 25.07 21.50
N THR A 269 -1.07 24.65 22.76
CA THR A 269 0.16 24.09 23.33
C THR A 269 0.30 22.57 23.11
N VAL A 270 -0.64 21.97 22.37
CA VAL A 270 -0.80 20.52 22.28
C VAL A 270 -0.26 20.02 20.95
N THR A 271 0.58 18.99 20.99
CA THR A 271 1.06 18.32 19.77
C THR A 271 -0.10 17.79 18.93
N ASN A 272 0.11 17.66 17.61
CA ASN A 272 -0.88 17.08 16.70
C ASN A 272 -1.37 15.71 17.21
N LEU A 273 -0.47 14.87 17.72
CA LEU A 273 -0.79 13.57 18.30
C LEU A 273 -1.78 13.69 19.48
N ARG A 274 -1.58 14.64 20.38
CA ARG A 274 -2.45 14.82 21.55
C ARG A 274 -3.85 15.30 21.17
N ARG A 275 -3.97 16.20 20.18
CA ARG A 275 -5.29 16.59 19.64
C ARG A 275 -6.06 15.39 19.08
N ARG A 276 -5.35 14.52 18.36
CA ARG A 276 -5.91 13.26 17.84
C ARG A 276 -6.40 12.33 18.95
N GLN A 277 -5.58 12.14 19.98
CA GLN A 277 -5.97 11.32 21.13
C GLN A 277 -7.20 11.90 21.85
N MET A 278 -7.26 13.21 22.04
CA MET A 278 -8.44 13.88 22.62
C MET A 278 -9.70 13.63 21.79
N ALA A 279 -9.60 13.64 20.44
CA ALA A 279 -10.73 13.35 19.58
C ALA A 279 -11.17 11.89 19.73
N PHE A 280 -10.26 10.94 19.67
CA PHE A 280 -10.60 9.51 19.75
C PHE A 280 -11.23 9.16 21.10
N ILE A 281 -10.62 9.57 22.23
CA ILE A 281 -11.17 9.31 23.56
C ILE A 281 -12.51 10.02 23.76
N GLY A 282 -12.61 11.29 23.33
CA GLY A 282 -13.84 12.06 23.52
C GLY A 282 -15.03 11.64 22.66
N THR A 283 -14.79 10.87 21.59
CA THR A 283 -15.83 10.37 20.69
C THR A 283 -16.12 8.87 20.85
N GLU A 284 -15.56 8.21 21.86
CA GLU A 284 -15.80 6.78 22.13
C GLU A 284 -17.29 6.45 22.37
N SER A 285 -18.07 7.41 22.85
CA SER A 285 -19.52 7.26 23.04
C SER A 285 -20.33 7.36 21.74
N LEU A 286 -19.75 7.87 20.66
CA LEU A 286 -20.43 8.01 19.39
C LEU A 286 -20.46 6.70 18.62
N THR A 287 -21.59 6.43 17.98
CA THR A 287 -21.68 5.32 17.02
C THR A 287 -20.90 5.65 15.75
N TYR A 288 -20.48 4.61 15.02
CA TYR A 288 -19.81 4.80 13.72
C TYR A 288 -20.66 5.60 12.74
N ALA A 289 -21.98 5.44 12.73
CA ALA A 289 -22.90 6.21 11.90
C ALA A 289 -22.89 7.69 12.25
N GLN A 290 -22.82 8.05 13.53
CA GLN A 290 -22.69 9.44 13.97
C GLN A 290 -21.37 10.06 13.54
N ILE A 291 -20.25 9.35 13.73
CA ILE A 291 -18.91 9.80 13.27
C ILE A 291 -18.93 10.01 11.76
N HIS A 292 -19.48 9.06 11.00
CA HIS A 292 -19.64 9.18 9.54
C HIS A 292 -20.43 10.42 9.13
N SER A 293 -21.59 10.63 9.76
CA SER A 293 -22.45 11.78 9.48
C SER A 293 -21.73 13.10 9.73
N VAL A 294 -21.09 13.25 10.89
CA VAL A 294 -20.36 14.46 11.27
C VAL A 294 -19.17 14.71 10.34
N MET A 295 -18.39 13.68 10.00
CA MET A 295 -17.23 13.85 9.12
C MET A 295 -17.65 14.16 7.68
N SER A 296 -18.72 13.55 7.19
CA SER A 296 -19.30 13.85 5.87
C SER A 296 -19.79 15.29 5.80
N ALA A 297 -20.52 15.76 6.83
CA ALA A 297 -20.97 17.14 6.94
C ALA A 297 -19.79 18.12 7.06
N THR A 298 -18.76 17.79 7.84
CA THR A 298 -17.53 18.61 7.99
C THR A 298 -16.80 18.80 6.66
N LYS A 299 -16.69 17.74 5.86
CA LYS A 299 -16.09 17.82 4.50
C LYS A 299 -16.91 18.67 3.56
N ALA A 300 -18.23 18.55 3.62
CA ALA A 300 -19.16 19.32 2.77
C ALA A 300 -19.25 20.79 3.18
N TYR A 301 -19.04 21.12 4.46
CA TYR A 301 -19.12 22.47 5.00
C TYR A 301 -18.10 23.44 4.37
N ASP A 302 -16.84 23.02 4.27
CA ASP A 302 -15.80 23.79 3.57
C ASP A 302 -14.82 22.83 2.83
N PRO A 303 -15.17 22.41 1.60
CA PRO A 303 -14.32 21.51 0.82
C PRO A 303 -12.95 22.10 0.51
N ALA A 304 -12.83 23.40 0.30
CA ALA A 304 -11.56 24.06 0.02
C ALA A 304 -10.62 23.98 1.22
N ARG A 305 -11.14 24.26 2.44
CA ARG A 305 -10.39 24.09 3.69
C ARG A 305 -10.02 22.64 3.93
N TRP A 306 -10.92 21.69 3.60
CA TRP A 306 -10.67 20.26 3.75
C TRP A 306 -9.48 19.80 2.91
N HIS A 307 -9.42 20.23 1.65
CA HIS A 307 -8.36 19.86 0.72
C HIS A 307 -7.11 20.73 0.80
N ARG A 308 -7.12 21.79 1.59
CA ARG A 308 -5.93 22.65 1.79
C ARG A 308 -4.76 21.83 2.30
N GLY A 309 -3.60 21.97 1.67
CA GLY A 309 -2.38 21.26 2.02
C GLY A 309 -2.23 19.86 1.40
N ILE A 310 -3.07 19.50 0.40
CA ILE A 310 -2.94 18.21 -0.30
C ILE A 310 -1.55 18.01 -0.92
N LEU A 311 -0.92 19.07 -1.41
CA LEU A 311 0.44 19.02 -1.95
C LEU A 311 1.48 18.72 -0.85
N VAL A 312 1.27 19.24 0.38
CA VAL A 312 2.13 18.92 1.51
C VAL A 312 2.03 17.44 1.85
N ARG A 313 0.83 16.87 1.78
CA ARG A 313 0.62 15.42 1.98
C ARG A 313 1.35 14.58 0.93
N LEU A 314 1.53 15.10 -0.28
CA LEU A 314 2.32 14.41 -1.31
C LEU A 314 3.77 14.22 -0.85
N PHE A 315 4.37 15.23 -0.24
CA PHE A 315 5.73 15.11 0.34
C PHE A 315 5.74 14.24 1.60
N GLU A 316 4.71 14.31 2.43
CA GLU A 316 4.55 13.46 3.62
C GLU A 316 4.26 11.99 3.28
N SER A 317 3.74 11.69 2.09
CA SER A 317 3.45 10.32 1.63
C SER A 317 4.70 9.54 1.19
N MET A 318 5.85 10.18 1.23
CA MET A 318 7.10 9.54 0.85
C MET A 318 7.70 8.66 1.97
N PRO A 319 8.68 7.79 1.66
CA PRO A 319 9.13 6.71 2.55
C PRO A 319 9.65 7.10 3.93
N SER A 320 9.93 8.39 4.17
CA SER A 320 10.53 8.87 5.43
C SER A 320 9.72 8.54 6.69
N ASN A 321 8.39 8.42 6.56
CA ASN A 321 7.49 8.15 7.69
C ASN A 321 7.16 6.66 7.86
N ALA A 322 7.73 5.80 7.01
CA ALA A 322 7.43 4.37 7.00
C ALA A 322 8.24 3.56 8.00
N PHE A 323 8.93 4.20 8.97
CA PHE A 323 9.77 3.48 9.94
C PHE A 323 9.21 3.48 11.35
N PRO A 324 8.62 2.40 11.77
CA PRO A 324 8.47 2.12 13.18
C PRO A 324 9.71 1.36 13.70
N ILE A 325 10.91 1.94 13.64
CA ILE A 325 12.04 1.35 14.34
C ILE A 325 12.03 1.86 15.75
N HIS A 326 11.46 1.07 16.64
CA HIS A 326 11.72 1.14 18.06
C HIS A 326 13.00 0.34 18.36
N GLY A 327 14.14 0.94 18.11
CA GLY A 327 15.46 0.39 18.36
C GLY A 327 16.39 1.48 18.85
N SER A 328 17.68 1.15 19.03
CA SER A 328 18.68 2.11 19.46
C SER A 328 18.67 3.38 18.59
N ASP A 329 18.95 4.55 19.17
CA ASP A 329 18.98 5.84 18.45
C ASP A 329 19.96 5.83 17.26
N ARG A 330 21.00 4.99 17.31
CA ARG A 330 21.94 4.79 16.19
C ARG A 330 21.27 4.14 14.98
N LEU A 331 20.44 3.10 15.18
CA LEU A 331 19.72 2.43 14.10
C LEU A 331 18.70 3.40 13.47
N LYS A 332 18.02 4.20 14.29
CA LYS A 332 17.14 5.30 13.86
C LYS A 332 17.86 6.30 12.97
N TYR A 333 19.07 6.70 13.34
CA TYR A 333 19.86 7.67 12.57
C TYR A 333 20.25 7.12 11.20
N TYR A 334 20.78 5.88 11.13
CA TYR A 334 21.15 5.23 9.86
C TYR A 334 19.95 5.02 8.94
N THR A 335 18.82 4.62 9.50
CA THR A 335 17.61 4.42 8.73
C THR A 335 17.05 5.74 8.21
N ASN A 336 17.06 6.81 9.00
CA ASN A 336 16.66 8.13 8.54
C ASN A 336 17.60 8.67 7.44
N ALA A 337 18.91 8.47 7.55
CA ALA A 337 19.87 8.88 6.54
C ALA A 337 19.66 8.11 5.20
N LEU A 338 19.43 6.80 5.26
CA LEU A 338 19.07 5.99 4.10
C LEU A 338 17.75 6.45 3.47
N HIS A 339 16.77 6.84 4.29
CA HIS A 339 15.50 7.37 3.82
C HIS A 339 15.64 8.69 3.09
N VAL A 340 16.38 9.65 3.64
CA VAL A 340 16.61 10.93 2.98
C VAL A 340 17.32 10.72 1.64
N SER A 341 18.28 9.79 1.58
CA SER A 341 18.97 9.45 0.35
C SER A 341 18.04 8.81 -0.69
N PHE A 342 17.19 7.88 -0.27
CA PHE A 342 16.15 7.26 -1.11
C PHE A 342 15.15 8.30 -1.63
N TYR A 343 14.82 9.27 -0.82
CA TYR A 343 13.90 10.36 -1.09
C TYR A 343 14.40 11.28 -2.21
N VAL A 344 15.66 11.70 -2.11
CA VAL A 344 16.29 12.56 -3.14
C VAL A 344 16.38 11.81 -4.47
N VAL A 345 16.84 10.57 -4.43
CA VAL A 345 16.91 9.70 -5.62
C VAL A 345 15.51 9.50 -6.23
N TYR A 346 14.51 9.29 -5.41
CA TYR A 346 13.12 9.13 -5.84
C TYR A 346 12.56 10.35 -6.57
N ILE A 347 12.73 11.56 -6.01
CA ILE A 347 12.27 12.80 -6.64
C ILE A 347 12.96 13.01 -7.99
N VAL A 348 14.29 12.81 -8.03
CA VAL A 348 15.06 12.97 -9.26
C VAL A 348 14.61 11.98 -10.33
N ILE A 349 14.35 10.71 -9.95
CA ILE A 349 13.92 9.68 -10.90
C ILE A 349 12.48 9.92 -11.36
N LEU A 350 11.60 10.34 -10.47
CA LEU A 350 10.24 10.70 -10.85
C LEU A 350 10.23 11.90 -11.82
N ALA A 351 11.05 12.92 -11.56
CA ALA A 351 11.21 14.07 -12.44
C ALA A 351 11.78 13.67 -13.80
N LEU A 352 12.83 12.83 -13.82
CA LEU A 352 13.41 12.27 -15.04
C LEU A 352 12.40 11.40 -15.80
N PHE A 353 11.61 10.60 -15.11
CA PHE A 353 10.59 9.76 -15.73
C PHE A 353 9.46 10.60 -16.36
N VAL A 354 8.97 11.61 -15.65
CA VAL A 354 7.98 12.57 -16.18
C VAL A 354 8.54 13.29 -17.40
N TRP A 355 9.79 13.74 -17.33
CA TRP A 355 10.48 14.41 -18.45
C TRP A 355 10.67 13.47 -19.64
N LEU A 356 11.15 12.25 -19.44
CA LEU A 356 11.32 11.25 -20.50
C LEU A 356 9.97 10.81 -21.09
N SER A 357 8.94 10.67 -20.27
CA SER A 357 7.60 10.32 -20.75
C SER A 357 6.99 11.43 -21.59
N THR A 358 7.13 12.70 -21.17
CA THR A 358 6.63 13.86 -21.91
C THR A 358 7.44 14.16 -23.18
N ALA A 359 8.76 14.03 -23.14
CA ALA A 359 9.63 14.24 -24.30
C ALA A 359 9.41 13.17 -25.39
N ARG A 360 9.23 11.89 -25.01
CA ARG A 360 9.00 10.79 -25.95
C ARG A 360 7.53 10.63 -26.37
N CYS A 361 6.55 11.08 -25.60
CA CYS A 361 5.15 11.09 -26.03
C CYS A 361 4.88 12.02 -27.22
N ARG A 362 5.76 12.96 -27.51
CA ARG A 362 5.69 13.79 -28.73
C ARG A 362 5.98 13.00 -30.02
N HIS A 363 6.54 11.78 -29.92
CA HIS A 363 6.83 10.89 -31.06
C HIS A 363 5.97 9.62 -31.06
N VAL A 364 4.75 9.65 -30.53
CA VAL A 364 3.90 8.52 -30.12
C VAL A 364 3.21 7.76 -31.26
N GLY A 365 3.74 7.73 -32.47
CA GLY A 365 3.25 6.74 -33.45
C GLY A 365 3.66 5.29 -33.20
N ALA A 366 4.74 5.03 -32.43
CA ALA A 366 5.34 3.71 -32.22
C ALA A 366 5.74 3.49 -30.75
N CYS A 367 4.80 3.62 -29.82
CA CYS A 367 5.08 3.29 -28.40
C CYS A 367 5.22 1.78 -28.25
N GLY A 368 6.44 1.25 -28.22
CA GLY A 368 6.77 -0.16 -28.06
C GLY A 368 6.17 -0.74 -26.77
N THR A 369 6.06 -2.06 -26.71
CA THR A 369 5.52 -2.82 -25.56
C THR A 369 6.19 -2.47 -24.23
N ARG A 370 7.51 -2.16 -24.23
CA ARG A 370 8.27 -1.73 -23.05
C ARG A 370 7.76 -0.42 -22.48
N LEU A 371 7.56 0.61 -23.31
CA LEU A 371 7.08 1.92 -22.86
C LEU A 371 5.66 1.83 -22.29
N PHE A 372 4.81 0.98 -22.86
CA PHE A 372 3.48 0.73 -22.30
C PHE A 372 3.54 0.07 -20.92
N ARG A 373 4.44 -0.89 -20.71
CA ARG A 373 4.66 -1.53 -19.40
C ARG A 373 5.13 -0.50 -18.35
N LEU A 374 6.08 0.35 -18.71
CA LEU A 374 6.57 1.42 -17.82
C LEU A 374 5.47 2.43 -17.49
N TRP A 375 4.65 2.80 -18.47
CA TRP A 375 3.48 3.65 -18.26
C TRP A 375 2.46 2.99 -17.31
N ALA A 376 2.19 1.70 -17.47
CA ALA A 376 1.30 0.96 -16.59
C ALA A 376 1.81 0.93 -15.13
N LEU A 377 3.11 0.74 -14.93
CA LEU A 377 3.74 0.83 -13.60
C LEU A 377 3.58 2.24 -13.01
N TRP A 378 3.80 3.27 -13.82
CA TRP A 378 3.65 4.66 -13.38
C TRP A 378 2.22 4.99 -12.95
N VAL A 379 1.21 4.55 -13.71
CA VAL A 379 -0.22 4.70 -13.35
C VAL A 379 -0.51 4.02 -12.01
N LEU A 380 0.04 2.82 -11.78
CA LEU A 380 -0.11 2.10 -10.52
C LEU A 380 0.47 2.89 -9.35
N VAL A 381 1.68 3.43 -9.50
CA VAL A 381 2.35 4.24 -8.48
C VAL A 381 1.55 5.51 -8.19
N CYS A 382 1.13 6.23 -9.22
CA CYS A 382 0.32 7.44 -9.05
C CYS A 382 -1.02 7.14 -8.34
N GLY A 383 -1.68 6.04 -8.71
CA GLY A 383 -2.93 5.62 -8.08
C GLY A 383 -2.75 5.31 -6.60
N GLY A 384 -1.71 4.57 -6.23
CA GLY A 384 -1.43 4.22 -4.84
C GLY A 384 -1.05 5.43 -3.98
N ILE A 385 -0.22 6.34 -4.50
CA ILE A 385 0.13 7.59 -3.82
C ILE A 385 -1.13 8.47 -3.66
N ALA A 386 -1.93 8.63 -4.71
CA ALA A 386 -3.17 9.41 -4.64
C ALA A 386 -4.13 8.85 -3.58
N THR A 387 -4.29 7.52 -3.52
CA THR A 387 -5.16 6.88 -2.51
C THR A 387 -4.61 7.08 -1.10
N ALA A 388 -3.30 7.01 -0.91
CA ALA A 388 -2.66 7.29 0.38
C ALA A 388 -2.91 8.73 0.84
N ILE A 389 -2.77 9.72 -0.07
CA ILE A 389 -2.97 11.14 0.21
C ILE A 389 -4.45 11.45 0.54
N ILE A 390 -5.38 10.81 -0.16
CA ILE A 390 -6.81 11.05 0.01
C ILE A 390 -7.34 10.32 1.26
N GLY A 391 -6.98 9.06 1.44
CA GLY A 391 -7.52 8.19 2.49
C GLY A 391 -6.73 8.17 3.78
N GLY A 392 -5.51 8.72 3.79
CA GLY A 392 -4.65 8.79 4.97
C GLY A 392 -4.80 10.10 5.74
N PHE A 393 -4.36 10.10 6.99
CA PHE A 393 -4.27 11.34 7.76
C PHE A 393 -2.86 11.61 8.30
N ASP A 394 -2.00 10.60 8.39
CA ASP A 394 -0.70 10.66 9.04
C ASP A 394 0.36 9.83 8.29
N ASP A 395 0.24 8.53 8.30
CA ASP A 395 1.20 7.56 7.79
C ASP A 395 1.12 7.39 6.25
N TYR A 396 1.18 8.47 5.50
CA TYR A 396 1.02 8.42 4.03
C TYR A 396 2.03 7.50 3.35
N GLY A 397 3.30 7.52 3.79
CA GLY A 397 4.36 6.66 3.27
C GLY A 397 4.06 5.18 3.49
N ARG A 398 3.54 4.80 4.66
CA ARG A 398 3.09 3.44 4.96
C ARG A 398 1.92 3.03 4.07
N LEU A 399 0.95 3.94 3.87
CA LEU A 399 -0.22 3.65 3.03
C LEU A 399 0.17 3.46 1.56
N ALA A 400 1.18 4.19 1.07
CA ALA A 400 1.71 4.07 -0.28
C ALA A 400 2.69 2.89 -0.46
N MET A 401 3.13 2.22 0.61
CA MET A 401 4.20 1.22 0.56
C MET A 401 3.89 0.07 -0.42
N GLY A 402 2.61 -0.28 -0.59
CA GLY A 402 2.19 -1.31 -1.54
C GLY A 402 2.65 -1.06 -2.99
N VAL A 403 2.82 0.19 -3.41
CA VAL A 403 3.27 0.50 -4.79
C VAL A 403 4.79 0.65 -4.94
N TYR A 404 5.55 0.55 -3.86
CA TYR A 404 7.01 0.69 -3.93
C TYR A 404 7.71 -0.37 -4.81
N PRO A 405 7.24 -1.64 -4.92
CA PRO A 405 7.79 -2.58 -5.89
C PRO A 405 7.72 -2.04 -7.32
N ALA A 406 6.57 -1.46 -7.71
CA ALA A 406 6.40 -0.85 -9.04
C ALA A 406 7.31 0.38 -9.22
N LEU A 407 7.46 1.19 -8.17
CA LEU A 407 8.35 2.34 -8.17
C LEU A 407 9.82 1.94 -8.36
N MET A 408 10.29 0.93 -7.62
CA MET A 408 11.68 0.44 -7.74
C MET A 408 11.95 -0.12 -9.14
N LEU A 409 10.98 -0.81 -9.75
CA LEU A 409 11.08 -1.26 -11.13
C LEU A 409 11.16 -0.09 -12.13
N LEU A 410 10.37 0.98 -11.92
CA LEU A 410 10.47 2.20 -12.73
C LEU A 410 11.85 2.86 -12.61
N CYS A 411 12.34 2.99 -11.37
CA CYS A 411 13.66 3.55 -11.08
C CYS A 411 14.77 2.74 -11.74
N GLY A 412 14.75 1.43 -11.57
CA GLY A 412 15.71 0.53 -12.21
C GLY A 412 15.68 0.61 -13.73
N ALA A 413 14.50 0.67 -14.33
CA ALA A 413 14.34 0.78 -15.79
C ALA A 413 14.76 2.15 -16.34
N ALA A 414 14.61 3.23 -15.56
CA ALA A 414 15.04 4.58 -15.94
C ALA A 414 16.56 4.72 -15.91
N LEU A 415 17.22 4.09 -14.94
CA LEU A 415 18.67 4.11 -14.78
C LEU A 415 19.41 3.11 -15.70
N ALA A 416 18.72 2.06 -16.14
CA ALA A 416 19.29 1.09 -17.06
C ALA A 416 19.33 1.65 -18.50
N ALA A 417 20.46 1.51 -19.17
CA ALA A 417 20.52 1.72 -20.61
C ALA A 417 19.47 0.82 -21.32
N PRO A 418 18.88 1.25 -22.43
CA PRO A 418 18.05 0.38 -23.24
C PRO A 418 18.78 -0.95 -23.47
N SER A 419 18.12 -2.08 -23.21
CA SER A 419 18.70 -3.37 -23.57
C SER A 419 18.87 -3.40 -25.09
N ASP A 420 20.08 -3.75 -25.58
CA ASP A 420 20.43 -3.83 -27.00
C ASP A 420 19.59 -4.88 -27.81
N THR A 421 18.49 -5.34 -27.27
CA THR A 421 17.60 -6.36 -27.83
C THR A 421 16.44 -5.79 -28.66
N GLU A 422 16.39 -4.47 -28.92
CA GLU A 422 15.41 -3.84 -29.82
C GLU A 422 16.10 -3.25 -31.08
N GLY A 423 17.00 -4.02 -31.71
CA GLY A 423 17.51 -3.80 -33.04
C GLY A 423 16.80 -4.70 -34.05
#